data_2b15762ba8d39a1ec509ac3bc59e4a85
#
_entry.id   2b15762ba8d39a1ec509ac3bc59e4a85
#
_cell.length_a   1.000
_cell.length_b   1.000
_cell.length_c   1.000
_cell.angle_alpha   90.00
_cell.angle_beta   90.00
_cell.angle_gamma   90.00
#
_symmetry.space_group_name_H-M   'P 1'
#
loop_
_entity.id
_entity.type
_entity.pdbx_description
1 polymer ?
#
loop_
_entity_poly.entity_id
_entity_poly.type
_entity_poly.pdbx_seq_one_letter_code
_entity_poly.pdbx_strand_id
1 'polypeptide(L)'
;MTIHSEHLEEANIELAELEQQVLVACSYIKEKCSSDGDFDGKLLDNWQLPSYELAFCMAELSAAMAFSDYAQKLTTQKFTQQLALSFCAETLQSVLNRLVARATDVGLDRAKLLEMHMGVVYRKLLDTYASAGFLSSLGSEIVGNDIQRLPSLLSEEKELVRETFYRFANEVVLPLAEQIHRFDEDIPDVILQGAAELGCFGTCIPERFGGLQPD
;
A
#
# COMPACT_ATOMS: atom_id res chain seq x y z
N MET A 1 9.86 15.40 -20.16
CA MET A 1 8.96 14.91 -19.10
C MET A 1 7.62 14.58 -19.76
N THR A 2 7.03 13.44 -19.50
CA THR A 2 5.69 13.12 -20.01
C THR A 2 4.64 13.77 -19.12
N ILE A 3 3.43 13.97 -19.64
CA ILE A 3 2.31 14.52 -18.84
C ILE A 3 2.02 13.66 -17.59
N HIS A 4 2.19 12.34 -17.68
CA HIS A 4 2.01 11.45 -16.55
C HIS A 4 3.10 11.62 -15.49
N SER A 5 4.35 11.88 -15.88
CA SER A 5 5.43 12.17 -14.91
C SER A 5 5.18 13.46 -14.14
N GLU A 6 4.66 14.50 -14.78
CA GLU A 6 4.27 15.75 -14.13
C GLU A 6 3.11 15.52 -13.14
N HIS A 7 2.08 14.77 -13.55
CA HIS A 7 0.96 14.45 -12.67
C HIS A 7 1.34 13.53 -11.51
N LEU A 8 2.35 12.65 -11.64
CA LEU A 8 2.90 11.86 -10.53
C LEU A 8 3.62 12.76 -9.51
N GLU A 9 4.33 13.79 -9.97
CA GLU A 9 4.93 14.79 -9.06
C GLU A 9 3.85 15.58 -8.31
N GLU A 10 2.80 16.05 -9.01
CA GLU A 10 1.64 16.69 -8.41
C GLU A 10 0.97 15.77 -7.38
N ALA A 11 0.74 14.50 -7.70
CA ALA A 11 0.14 13.52 -6.79
C ALA A 11 0.99 13.31 -5.54
N ASN A 12 2.32 13.24 -5.66
CA ASN A 12 3.22 13.09 -4.53
C ASN A 12 3.16 14.29 -3.58
N ILE A 13 2.98 15.50 -4.08
CA ILE A 13 2.81 16.71 -3.24
C ILE A 13 1.52 16.59 -2.43
N GLU A 14 0.40 16.25 -3.07
CA GLU A 14 -0.90 16.10 -2.39
C GLU A 14 -0.88 14.95 -1.37
N LEU A 15 -0.24 13.81 -1.70
CA LEU A 15 -0.07 12.68 -0.77
C LEU A 15 0.75 13.09 0.44
N ALA A 16 1.85 13.82 0.24
CA ALA A 16 2.70 14.28 1.34
C ALA A 16 1.97 15.29 2.26
N GLU A 17 1.13 16.15 1.71
CA GLU A 17 0.30 17.05 2.51
C GLU A 17 -0.70 16.28 3.38
N LEU A 18 -1.34 15.23 2.84
CA LEU A 18 -2.22 14.36 3.62
C LEU A 18 -1.46 13.57 4.67
N GLU A 19 -0.27 13.06 4.35
CA GLU A 19 0.59 12.37 5.32
C GLU A 19 0.88 13.29 6.53
N GLN A 20 1.19 14.56 6.31
CA GLN A 20 1.38 15.51 7.39
C GLN A 20 0.12 15.65 8.27
N GLN A 21 -1.09 15.67 7.68
CA GLN A 21 -2.32 15.70 8.49
C GLN A 21 -2.48 14.41 9.31
N VAL A 22 -2.17 13.24 8.76
CA VAL A 22 -2.19 11.97 9.49
C VAL A 22 -1.18 11.98 10.65
N LEU A 23 0.04 12.48 10.43
CA LEU A 23 1.06 12.58 11.48
C LEU A 23 0.65 13.53 12.61
N VAL A 24 -0.01 14.66 12.30
CA VAL A 24 -0.60 15.55 13.30
C VAL A 24 -1.67 14.81 14.12
N ALA A 25 -2.55 14.09 13.45
CA ALA A 25 -3.58 13.28 14.11
C ALA A 25 -2.99 12.16 15.00
N CYS A 26 -1.95 11.48 14.52
CA CYS A 26 -1.23 10.48 15.31
C CYS A 26 -0.58 11.10 16.56
N SER A 27 0.00 12.28 16.44
CA SER A 27 0.60 13.01 17.57
C SER A 27 -0.45 13.39 18.59
N TYR A 28 -1.63 13.83 18.16
CA TYR A 28 -2.77 14.11 19.04
C TYR A 28 -3.22 12.86 19.82
N ILE A 29 -3.40 11.71 19.13
CA ILE A 29 -3.77 10.46 19.80
C ILE A 29 -2.68 10.01 20.79
N LYS A 30 -1.41 10.10 20.41
CA LYS A 30 -0.29 9.80 21.29
C LYS A 30 -0.33 10.62 22.57
N GLU A 31 -0.58 11.92 22.46
CA GLU A 31 -0.71 12.82 23.65
C GLU A 31 -1.86 12.37 24.53
N LYS A 32 -3.03 12.04 23.96
CA LYS A 32 -4.22 11.56 24.70
C LYS A 32 -4.03 10.18 25.35
N CYS A 33 -3.12 9.38 24.82
CA CYS A 33 -2.77 8.05 25.34
C CYS A 33 -1.47 8.06 26.17
N SER A 34 -1.02 9.22 26.63
CA SER A 34 0.16 9.35 27.49
C SER A 34 -0.23 9.77 28.89
N SER A 35 0.40 9.16 29.92
CA SER A 35 0.29 9.51 31.32
C SER A 35 1.70 9.71 31.90
N ASP A 36 1.94 10.82 32.57
CA ASP A 36 3.26 11.18 33.15
C ASP A 36 4.42 11.17 32.13
N GLY A 37 4.12 11.40 30.84
CA GLY A 37 5.09 11.41 29.76
C GLY A 37 5.31 10.06 29.06
N ASP A 38 4.78 8.97 29.62
CA ASP A 38 4.88 7.65 29.04
C ASP A 38 3.57 7.24 28.34
N PHE A 39 3.70 6.46 27.26
CA PHE A 39 2.56 5.90 26.54
C PHE A 39 1.85 4.83 27.37
N ASP A 40 0.53 4.97 27.58
CA ASP A 40 -0.32 4.00 28.24
C ASP A 40 -1.26 3.30 27.26
N GLY A 41 -0.96 2.03 26.95
CA GLY A 41 -1.76 1.22 26.04
C GLY A 41 -3.23 1.02 26.46
N LYS A 42 -3.55 1.13 27.76
CA LYS A 42 -4.93 1.03 28.25
C LYS A 42 -5.77 2.25 27.86
N LEU A 43 -5.14 3.42 27.76
CA LEU A 43 -5.82 4.61 27.28
C LEU A 43 -6.16 4.51 25.80
N LEU A 44 -5.37 3.75 24.99
CA LEU A 44 -5.61 3.51 23.58
C LEU A 44 -6.94 2.79 23.33
N ASP A 45 -7.43 1.99 24.29
CA ASP A 45 -8.72 1.32 24.17
C ASP A 45 -9.89 2.29 23.96
N ASN A 46 -9.78 3.51 24.48
CA ASN A 46 -10.76 4.58 24.24
C ASN A 46 -10.64 5.24 22.86
N TRP A 47 -9.55 4.98 22.16
CA TRP A 47 -9.20 5.58 20.86
C TRP A 47 -9.07 4.56 19.74
N GLN A 48 -9.57 3.33 19.92
CA GLN A 48 -9.42 2.25 18.94
C GLN A 48 -9.93 2.64 17.55
N LEU A 49 -11.14 3.20 17.45
CA LEU A 49 -11.72 3.55 16.16
C LEU A 49 -10.88 4.62 15.41
N PRO A 50 -10.56 5.79 15.97
CA PRO A 50 -9.71 6.76 15.28
C PRO A 50 -8.29 6.24 15.01
N SER A 51 -7.70 5.45 15.91
CA SER A 51 -6.38 4.83 15.70
C SER A 51 -6.39 3.85 14.52
N TYR A 52 -7.43 3.04 14.41
CA TYR A 52 -7.64 2.12 13.28
C TYR A 52 -7.72 2.88 11.96
N GLU A 53 -8.54 3.93 11.89
CA GLU A 53 -8.67 4.76 10.69
C GLU A 53 -7.34 5.44 10.30
N LEU A 54 -6.58 5.96 11.28
CA LEU A 54 -5.27 6.55 11.02
C LEU A 54 -4.24 5.52 10.54
N ALA A 55 -4.27 4.29 11.08
CA ALA A 55 -3.39 3.22 10.61
C ALA A 55 -3.67 2.86 9.15
N PHE A 56 -4.94 2.78 8.74
CA PHE A 56 -5.32 2.59 7.34
C PHE A 56 -4.91 3.77 6.46
N CYS A 57 -5.14 5.01 6.90
CA CYS A 57 -4.69 6.19 6.17
C CYS A 57 -3.18 6.14 5.90
N MET A 58 -2.38 5.82 6.92
CA MET A 58 -0.93 5.74 6.77
C MET A 58 -0.51 4.59 5.84
N ALA A 59 -1.16 3.43 5.92
CA ALA A 59 -0.88 2.30 5.03
C ALA A 59 -1.21 2.62 3.57
N GLU A 60 -2.38 3.20 3.30
CA GLU A 60 -2.81 3.61 1.97
C GLU A 60 -1.87 4.68 1.38
N LEU A 61 -1.49 5.72 2.15
CA LEU A 61 -0.55 6.75 1.72
C LEU A 61 0.84 6.18 1.42
N SER A 62 1.38 5.34 2.32
CA SER A 62 2.68 4.70 2.11
C SER A 62 2.70 3.83 0.85
N ALA A 63 1.63 3.09 0.60
CA ALA A 63 1.50 2.27 -0.61
C ALA A 63 1.41 3.13 -1.88
N ALA A 64 0.64 4.23 -1.85
CA ALA A 64 0.49 5.13 -2.99
C ALA A 64 1.80 5.85 -3.33
N MET A 65 2.52 6.35 -2.31
CA MET A 65 3.84 6.97 -2.49
C MET A 65 4.85 5.97 -3.07
N ALA A 66 4.92 4.76 -2.53
CA ALA A 66 5.81 3.71 -3.04
C ALA A 66 5.48 3.33 -4.49
N PHE A 67 4.20 3.26 -4.85
CA PHE A 67 3.79 2.96 -6.21
C PHE A 67 4.06 4.13 -7.17
N SER A 68 3.87 5.37 -6.72
CA SER A 68 4.25 6.56 -7.50
C SER A 68 5.75 6.60 -7.77
N ASP A 69 6.59 6.37 -6.76
CA ASP A 69 8.06 6.32 -6.89
C ASP A 69 8.51 5.22 -7.87
N TYR A 70 7.86 4.05 -7.82
CA TYR A 70 8.10 2.98 -8.75
C TYR A 70 7.73 3.39 -10.18
N ALA A 71 6.56 3.98 -10.39
CA ALA A 71 6.09 4.41 -11.71
C ALA A 71 6.94 5.55 -12.30
N GLN A 72 7.47 6.46 -11.47
CA GLN A 72 8.38 7.52 -11.89
C GLN A 72 9.70 6.98 -12.46
N LYS A 73 10.19 5.85 -11.97
CA LYS A 73 11.39 5.18 -12.50
C LYS A 73 11.13 4.52 -13.86
N LEU A 74 9.88 4.27 -14.22
CA LEU A 74 9.44 3.61 -15.44
C LEU A 74 8.88 4.63 -16.45
N THR A 75 9.69 5.60 -16.86
CA THR A 75 9.28 6.76 -17.67
C THR A 75 8.67 6.43 -19.04
N THR A 76 8.95 5.26 -19.58
CA THR A 76 8.41 4.77 -20.87
C THR A 76 7.18 3.88 -20.72
N GLN A 77 6.83 3.50 -19.50
CA GLN A 77 5.74 2.56 -19.21
C GLN A 77 4.45 3.31 -18.89
N LYS A 78 3.80 3.82 -19.94
CA LYS A 78 2.58 4.63 -19.83
C LYS A 78 1.50 3.96 -18.97
N PHE A 79 1.23 2.67 -19.20
CA PHE A 79 0.22 1.92 -18.45
C PHE A 79 0.51 1.90 -16.95
N THR A 80 1.77 1.62 -16.56
CA THR A 80 2.19 1.62 -15.15
C THR A 80 2.00 2.99 -14.49
N GLN A 81 2.33 4.07 -15.21
CA GLN A 81 2.12 5.44 -14.73
C GLN A 81 0.62 5.75 -14.55
N GLN A 82 -0.22 5.34 -15.48
CA GLN A 82 -1.67 5.52 -15.39
C GLN A 82 -2.28 4.74 -14.23
N LEU A 83 -1.83 3.51 -14.01
CA LEU A 83 -2.27 2.68 -12.88
C LEU A 83 -1.86 3.31 -11.53
N ALA A 84 -0.63 3.80 -11.43
CA ALA A 84 -0.15 4.50 -10.22
C ALA A 84 -0.94 5.80 -9.97
N LEU A 85 -1.21 6.60 -11.00
CA LEU A 85 -2.01 7.82 -10.89
C LEU A 85 -3.46 7.55 -10.46
N SER A 86 -4.06 6.46 -10.96
CA SER A 86 -5.38 6.03 -10.52
C SER A 86 -5.36 5.65 -9.04
N PHE A 87 -4.39 4.86 -8.62
CA PHE A 87 -4.25 4.48 -7.21
C PHE A 87 -3.98 5.67 -6.30
N CYS A 88 -3.12 6.63 -6.72
CA CYS A 88 -2.91 7.87 -5.97
C CYS A 88 -4.21 8.68 -5.83
N ALA A 89 -4.98 8.84 -6.91
CA ALA A 89 -6.24 9.58 -6.87
C ALA A 89 -7.28 8.93 -5.94
N GLU A 90 -7.43 7.61 -5.99
CA GLU A 90 -8.31 6.88 -5.08
C GLU A 90 -7.85 6.99 -3.62
N THR A 91 -6.54 6.89 -3.37
CA THR A 91 -5.95 7.06 -2.03
C THR A 91 -6.20 8.45 -1.48
N LEU A 92 -5.95 9.50 -2.28
CA LEU A 92 -6.21 10.88 -1.90
C LEU A 92 -7.67 11.06 -1.45
N GLN A 93 -8.62 10.52 -2.21
CA GLN A 93 -10.04 10.57 -1.88
C GLN A 93 -10.38 9.78 -0.61
N SER A 94 -9.90 8.54 -0.50
CA SER A 94 -10.16 7.66 0.64
C SER A 94 -9.66 8.27 1.94
N VAL A 95 -8.40 8.67 1.97
CA VAL A 95 -7.75 9.24 3.15
C VAL A 95 -8.39 10.56 3.57
N LEU A 96 -8.59 11.49 2.64
CA LEU A 96 -9.18 12.78 2.96
C LEU A 96 -10.61 12.63 3.51
N ASN A 97 -11.43 11.74 2.94
CA ASN A 97 -12.77 11.45 3.44
C ASN A 97 -12.76 10.90 4.88
N ARG A 98 -11.82 9.98 5.21
CA ARG A 98 -11.64 9.46 6.57
C ARG A 98 -11.23 10.56 7.55
N LEU A 99 -10.25 11.40 7.17
CA LEU A 99 -9.80 12.52 8.02
C LEU A 99 -10.91 13.55 8.26
N VAL A 100 -11.68 13.92 7.23
CA VAL A 100 -12.82 14.83 7.35
C VAL A 100 -13.87 14.26 8.31
N ALA A 101 -14.19 12.97 8.19
CA ALA A 101 -15.16 12.30 9.05
C ALA A 101 -14.72 12.28 10.52
N ARG A 102 -13.42 12.13 10.78
CA ARG A 102 -12.83 12.01 12.12
C ARG A 102 -12.11 13.27 12.64
N ALA A 103 -12.17 14.38 11.91
CA ALA A 103 -11.37 15.57 12.22
C ALA A 103 -11.42 15.98 13.69
N THR A 104 -12.62 16.04 14.29
CA THR A 104 -12.81 16.41 15.71
C THR A 104 -12.21 15.36 16.65
N ASP A 105 -12.32 14.08 16.32
CA ASP A 105 -11.84 12.99 17.16
C ASP A 105 -10.30 12.96 17.23
N VAL A 106 -9.63 13.44 16.17
CA VAL A 106 -8.17 13.36 16.03
C VAL A 106 -7.48 14.74 16.08
N GLY A 107 -8.20 15.77 16.52
CA GLY A 107 -7.63 17.10 16.73
C GLY A 107 -7.28 17.86 15.46
N LEU A 108 -7.89 17.54 14.33
CA LEU A 108 -7.69 18.22 13.05
C LEU A 108 -8.72 19.30 12.80
N ASP A 109 -8.33 20.32 12.04
CA ASP A 109 -9.23 21.36 11.54
C ASP A 109 -9.99 20.86 10.31
N ARG A 110 -11.28 20.61 10.49
CA ARG A 110 -12.15 20.16 9.40
C ARG A 110 -12.23 21.17 8.25
N ALA A 111 -12.21 22.48 8.54
CA ALA A 111 -12.30 23.49 7.51
C ALA A 111 -11.07 23.43 6.58
N LYS A 112 -9.88 23.27 7.15
CA LYS A 112 -8.64 23.10 6.40
C LYS A 112 -8.68 21.84 5.52
N LEU A 113 -9.19 20.70 6.03
CA LEU A 113 -9.34 19.47 5.26
C LEU A 113 -10.32 19.66 4.09
N LEU A 114 -11.42 20.41 4.30
CA LEU A 114 -12.37 20.72 3.22
C LEU A 114 -11.77 21.68 2.18
N GLU A 115 -10.88 22.58 2.56
CA GLU A 115 -10.11 23.41 1.61
C GLU A 115 -9.20 22.55 0.73
N MET A 116 -8.52 21.54 1.31
CA MET A 116 -7.73 20.57 0.54
C MET A 116 -8.63 19.80 -0.47
N HIS A 117 -9.82 19.40 -0.05
CA HIS A 117 -10.80 18.73 -0.94
C HIS A 117 -11.22 19.62 -2.13
N MET A 118 -11.19 20.94 -1.97
CA MET A 118 -11.48 21.90 -3.03
C MET A 118 -10.25 22.31 -3.84
N GLY A 119 -9.08 21.80 -3.52
CA GLY A 119 -7.81 22.06 -4.20
C GLY A 119 -7.88 21.79 -5.70
N VAL A 120 -7.27 22.66 -6.50
CA VAL A 120 -7.31 22.53 -7.97
C VAL A 120 -6.60 21.27 -8.45
N VAL A 121 -5.42 20.98 -7.88
CA VAL A 121 -4.61 19.80 -8.23
C VAL A 121 -5.33 18.53 -7.79
N TYR A 122 -5.80 18.48 -6.54
CA TYR A 122 -6.58 17.38 -6.01
C TYR A 122 -7.75 17.01 -6.93
N ARG A 123 -8.59 17.98 -7.29
CA ARG A 123 -9.74 17.74 -8.17
C ARG A 123 -9.34 17.31 -9.57
N LYS A 124 -8.31 17.94 -10.14
CA LYS A 124 -7.75 17.54 -11.44
C LYS A 124 -7.34 16.07 -11.46
N LEU A 125 -6.65 15.59 -10.42
CA LEU A 125 -6.22 14.21 -10.30
C LEU A 125 -7.42 13.26 -10.21
N LEU A 126 -8.42 13.57 -9.37
CA LEU A 126 -9.63 12.76 -9.23
C LEU A 126 -10.44 12.72 -10.53
N ASP A 127 -10.73 13.88 -11.12
CA ASP A 127 -11.54 13.98 -12.33
C ASP A 127 -10.88 13.27 -13.52
N THR A 128 -9.55 13.20 -13.52
CA THR A 128 -8.80 12.54 -14.59
C THR A 128 -8.65 11.04 -14.34
N TYR A 129 -8.15 10.65 -13.15
CA TYR A 129 -7.63 9.30 -12.91
C TYR A 129 -8.52 8.40 -12.04
N ALA A 130 -9.52 8.96 -11.34
CA ALA A 130 -10.55 8.21 -10.61
C ALA A 130 -11.92 8.27 -11.29
N SER A 131 -12.03 8.86 -12.49
CA SER A 131 -13.28 8.89 -13.24
C SER A 131 -13.70 7.49 -13.71
N ALA A 132 -14.99 7.21 -13.72
CA ALA A 132 -15.53 5.91 -14.17
C ALA A 132 -15.06 5.54 -15.60
N GLY A 133 -14.99 6.53 -16.49
CA GLY A 133 -14.53 6.31 -17.86
C GLY A 133 -13.06 5.91 -17.94
N PHE A 134 -12.19 6.57 -17.14
CA PHE A 134 -10.78 6.24 -17.07
C PHE A 134 -10.55 4.84 -16.47
N LEU A 135 -11.19 4.53 -15.34
CA LEU A 135 -11.11 3.22 -14.68
C LEU A 135 -11.59 2.09 -15.61
N SER A 136 -12.70 2.29 -16.32
CA SER A 136 -13.20 1.32 -17.30
C SER A 136 -12.21 1.09 -18.45
N SER A 137 -11.56 2.15 -18.94
CA SER A 137 -10.54 2.05 -20.00
C SER A 137 -9.31 1.30 -19.49
N LEU A 138 -8.84 1.61 -18.27
CA LEU A 138 -7.70 0.95 -17.64
C LEU A 138 -7.96 -0.55 -17.42
N GLY A 139 -9.15 -0.89 -16.92
CA GLY A 139 -9.58 -2.29 -16.75
C GLY A 139 -9.65 -3.04 -18.08
N SER A 140 -10.16 -2.39 -19.13
CA SER A 140 -10.20 -2.99 -20.47
C SER A 140 -8.79 -3.25 -21.05
N GLU A 141 -7.83 -2.38 -20.75
CA GLU A 141 -6.43 -2.56 -21.16
C GLU A 141 -5.79 -3.76 -20.42
N ILE A 142 -6.08 -3.94 -19.13
CA ILE A 142 -5.61 -5.11 -18.34
C ILE A 142 -6.11 -6.40 -18.97
N VAL A 143 -7.41 -6.49 -19.22
CA VAL A 143 -8.02 -7.71 -19.77
C VAL A 143 -7.60 -7.94 -21.22
N GLY A 144 -7.56 -6.90 -22.04
CA GLY A 144 -7.26 -7.01 -23.47
C GLY A 144 -5.80 -7.41 -23.77
N ASN A 145 -4.87 -7.04 -22.89
CA ASN A 145 -3.43 -7.33 -23.06
C ASN A 145 -2.93 -8.46 -22.13
N ASP A 146 -3.82 -9.12 -21.40
CA ASP A 146 -3.48 -10.18 -20.42
C ASP A 146 -2.33 -9.74 -19.47
N ILE A 147 -2.46 -8.53 -18.92
CA ILE A 147 -1.42 -7.94 -18.07
C ILE A 147 -1.44 -8.64 -16.71
N GLN A 148 -0.54 -9.57 -16.52
CA GLN A 148 -0.41 -10.33 -15.27
C GLN A 148 0.62 -9.72 -14.33
N ARG A 149 1.59 -8.97 -14.86
CA ARG A 149 2.69 -8.39 -14.07
C ARG A 149 3.12 -7.01 -14.60
N LEU A 150 3.51 -6.15 -13.69
CA LEU A 150 4.20 -4.91 -14.01
C LEU A 150 5.72 -5.16 -14.19
N PRO A 151 6.44 -4.26 -14.89
CA PRO A 151 7.88 -4.35 -15.07
C PRO A 151 8.62 -4.46 -13.73
N SER A 152 9.64 -5.29 -13.64
CA SER A 152 10.44 -5.42 -12.43
C SER A 152 11.58 -4.40 -12.36
N LEU A 153 11.84 -3.89 -11.15
CA LEU A 153 13.02 -3.09 -10.81
C LEU A 153 13.93 -3.80 -9.79
N LEU A 154 13.71 -5.09 -9.59
CA LEU A 154 14.52 -5.89 -8.68
C LEU A 154 15.93 -6.12 -9.26
N SER A 155 16.92 -6.32 -8.39
CA SER A 155 18.23 -6.82 -8.81
C SER A 155 18.11 -8.25 -9.36
N GLU A 156 19.06 -8.68 -10.17
CA GLU A 156 19.08 -10.04 -10.76
C GLU A 156 18.97 -11.13 -9.67
N GLU A 157 19.65 -10.95 -8.54
CA GLU A 157 19.60 -11.87 -7.40
C GLU A 157 18.17 -11.98 -6.82
N LYS A 158 17.51 -10.83 -6.57
CA LYS A 158 16.14 -10.80 -6.05
C LYS A 158 15.13 -11.34 -7.07
N GLU A 159 15.41 -11.12 -8.34
CA GLU A 159 14.59 -11.66 -9.44
C GLU A 159 14.66 -13.19 -9.46
N LEU A 160 15.85 -13.77 -9.28
CA LEU A 160 16.04 -15.21 -9.20
C LEU A 160 15.30 -15.80 -7.98
N VAL A 161 15.37 -15.15 -6.84
CA VAL A 161 14.61 -15.54 -5.64
C VAL A 161 13.11 -15.52 -5.94
N ARG A 162 12.60 -14.42 -6.50
CA ARG A 162 11.19 -14.28 -6.88
C ARG A 162 10.74 -15.40 -7.82
N GLU A 163 11.49 -15.68 -8.88
CA GLU A 163 11.17 -16.73 -9.85
C GLU A 163 11.19 -18.14 -9.21
N THR A 164 12.08 -18.38 -8.28
CA THR A 164 12.15 -19.64 -7.54
C THR A 164 10.90 -19.87 -6.70
N PHE A 165 10.50 -18.87 -5.90
CA PHE A 165 9.28 -18.95 -5.11
C PHE A 165 8.01 -18.99 -5.97
N TYR A 166 8.00 -18.23 -7.07
CA TYR A 166 6.88 -18.26 -8.01
C TYR A 166 6.67 -19.65 -8.63
N ARG A 167 7.75 -20.30 -9.04
CA ARG A 167 7.70 -21.68 -9.56
C ARG A 167 7.18 -22.65 -8.51
N PHE A 168 7.72 -22.61 -7.31
CA PHE A 168 7.24 -23.40 -6.18
C PHE A 168 5.75 -23.19 -5.91
N ALA A 169 5.30 -21.95 -5.88
CA ALA A 169 3.89 -21.63 -5.67
C ALA A 169 2.99 -22.22 -6.76
N ASN A 170 3.37 -22.14 -8.03
CA ASN A 170 2.56 -22.63 -9.14
C ASN A 170 2.62 -24.15 -9.29
N GLU A 171 3.78 -24.77 -9.07
CA GLU A 171 3.96 -26.22 -9.32
C GLU A 171 3.57 -27.08 -8.12
N VAL A 172 3.72 -26.57 -6.89
CA VAL A 172 3.48 -27.34 -5.66
C VAL A 172 2.27 -26.86 -4.89
N VAL A 173 2.13 -25.55 -4.67
CA VAL A 173 1.06 -25.00 -3.81
C VAL A 173 -0.26 -24.88 -4.55
N LEU A 174 -0.27 -24.25 -5.71
CA LEU A 174 -1.49 -23.92 -6.46
C LEU A 174 -2.36 -25.16 -6.78
N PRO A 175 -1.80 -26.32 -7.19
CA PRO A 175 -2.61 -27.51 -7.47
C PRO A 175 -3.37 -28.05 -6.26
N LEU A 176 -2.92 -27.76 -5.04
CA LEU A 176 -3.51 -28.25 -3.79
C LEU A 176 -4.36 -27.18 -3.08
N ALA A 177 -4.17 -25.89 -3.43
CA ALA A 177 -4.74 -24.78 -2.70
C ALA A 177 -6.29 -24.82 -2.63
N GLU A 178 -6.96 -25.14 -3.73
CA GLU A 178 -8.43 -25.22 -3.77
C GLU A 178 -8.97 -26.32 -2.87
N GLN A 179 -8.37 -27.50 -2.91
CA GLN A 179 -8.77 -28.64 -2.08
C GLN A 179 -8.59 -28.32 -0.60
N ILE A 180 -7.40 -27.85 -0.21
CA ILE A 180 -7.08 -27.48 1.17
C ILE A 180 -8.10 -26.47 1.71
N HIS A 181 -8.37 -25.40 0.93
CA HIS A 181 -9.32 -24.37 1.34
C HIS A 181 -10.76 -24.89 1.42
N ARG A 182 -11.20 -25.66 0.42
CA ARG A 182 -12.59 -26.15 0.33
C ARG A 182 -12.94 -27.13 1.43
N PHE A 183 -12.01 -27.97 1.85
CA PHE A 183 -12.23 -29.04 2.83
C PHE A 183 -11.63 -28.77 4.20
N ASP A 184 -11.10 -27.56 4.42
CA ASP A 184 -10.47 -27.13 5.68
C ASP A 184 -9.37 -28.11 6.13
N GLU A 185 -8.56 -28.56 5.16
CA GLU A 185 -7.48 -29.52 5.39
C GLU A 185 -6.22 -28.82 5.96
N ASP A 186 -5.42 -29.56 6.69
CA ASP A 186 -4.09 -29.10 7.11
C ASP A 186 -3.16 -28.91 5.89
N ILE A 187 -2.17 -28.03 6.03
CA ILE A 187 -1.17 -27.80 4.98
C ILE A 187 -0.33 -29.09 4.82
N PRO A 188 -0.32 -29.72 3.63
CA PRO A 188 0.42 -30.96 3.40
C PRO A 188 1.93 -30.81 3.60
N ASP A 189 2.57 -31.89 4.08
CA ASP A 189 4.03 -31.93 4.32
C ASP A 189 4.86 -31.56 3.08
N VAL A 190 4.40 -31.86 1.88
CA VAL A 190 5.11 -31.51 0.64
C VAL A 190 5.27 -30.00 0.48
N ILE A 191 4.28 -29.22 0.93
CA ILE A 191 4.35 -27.75 0.90
C ILE A 191 5.31 -27.27 1.99
N LEU A 192 5.19 -27.80 3.22
CA LEU A 192 6.03 -27.40 4.35
C LEU A 192 7.50 -27.74 4.11
N GLN A 193 7.78 -28.94 3.62
CA GLN A 193 9.15 -29.38 3.31
C GLN A 193 9.75 -28.58 2.15
N GLY A 194 8.99 -28.39 1.06
CA GLY A 194 9.45 -27.58 -0.06
C GLY A 194 9.74 -26.12 0.34
N ALA A 195 8.90 -25.51 1.17
CA ALA A 195 9.15 -24.18 1.71
C ALA A 195 10.39 -24.13 2.62
N ALA A 196 10.61 -25.18 3.43
CA ALA A 196 11.80 -25.29 4.27
C ALA A 196 13.10 -25.43 3.45
N GLU A 197 13.08 -26.27 2.40
CA GLU A 197 14.21 -26.45 1.48
C GLU A 197 14.57 -25.16 0.73
N LEU A 198 13.59 -24.32 0.43
CA LEU A 198 13.79 -22.98 -0.13
C LEU A 198 14.23 -21.92 0.89
N GLY A 199 14.35 -22.30 2.17
CA GLY A 199 14.76 -21.38 3.24
C GLY A 199 13.69 -20.39 3.69
N CYS A 200 12.41 -20.61 3.31
CA CYS A 200 11.30 -19.69 3.59
C CYS A 200 11.20 -19.31 5.08
N PHE A 201 11.37 -20.29 5.97
CA PHE A 201 11.28 -20.09 7.42
C PHE A 201 12.49 -19.41 8.05
N GLY A 202 13.60 -19.31 7.30
CA GLY A 202 14.84 -18.67 7.76
C GLY A 202 15.02 -17.23 7.34
N THR A 203 14.17 -16.70 6.47
CA THR A 203 14.36 -15.36 5.83
C THR A 203 14.43 -14.20 6.81
N CYS A 204 13.72 -14.29 7.95
CA CYS A 204 13.68 -13.25 9.00
C CYS A 204 14.48 -13.64 10.25
N ILE A 205 15.23 -14.74 10.19
CA ILE A 205 16.04 -15.22 11.30
C ILE A 205 17.48 -14.77 11.08
N PRO A 206 18.14 -14.08 12.04
CA PRO A 206 19.53 -13.70 11.93
C PRO A 206 20.47 -14.90 11.71
N GLU A 207 21.56 -14.71 10.97
CA GLU A 207 22.54 -15.74 10.64
C GLU A 207 23.12 -16.44 11.88
N ARG A 208 23.36 -15.68 12.97
CA ARG A 208 23.84 -16.25 14.25
C ARG A 208 22.89 -17.29 14.88
N PHE A 209 21.64 -17.35 14.43
CA PHE A 209 20.66 -18.36 14.84
C PHE A 209 20.36 -19.38 13.73
N GLY A 210 21.17 -19.41 12.68
CA GLY A 210 21.02 -20.33 11.56
C GLY A 210 20.03 -19.88 10.48
N GLY A 211 19.63 -18.61 10.49
CA GLY A 211 18.74 -18.02 9.49
C GLY A 211 19.48 -17.44 8.28
N LEU A 212 18.75 -16.72 7.45
CA LEU A 212 19.22 -16.12 6.19
C LEU A 212 19.32 -14.59 6.25
N GLN A 213 18.87 -13.97 7.34
CA GLN A 213 18.95 -12.52 7.50
C GLN A 213 20.36 -12.13 7.99
N PRO A 214 21.07 -11.26 7.26
CA PRO A 214 22.36 -10.71 7.74
C PRO A 214 22.19 -10.01 9.10
N ASP A 215 23.21 -10.15 9.98
CA ASP A 215 23.23 -9.53 11.31
C ASP A 215 23.40 -8.01 11.24
#